data_c8449225396319a838607b30869f4bdb
#
_entry.id   c8449225396319a838607b30869f4bdb
#
_cell.length_a   1.000
_cell.length_b   1.000
_cell.length_c   1.000
_cell.angle_alpha   90.00
_cell.angle_beta   90.00
_cell.angle_gamma   90.00
#
_symmetry.space_group_name_H-M   'P 1'
#
loop_
_entity.id
_entity.type
_entity.pdbx_description
1 polymer ?
#
loop_
_entity_poly.entity_id
_entity_poly.type
_entity_poly.pdbx_seq_one_letter_code
_entity_poly.pdbx_strand_id
1 'polypeptide(L)'
;IEELHWDKNDIGCLIFVSQTPDYILPATSCLLQHRLGLNSECYTLDISLGCSGWVYGLSVLSSLLSHGNIKKGLLLVGDITTRLGCREDTSYWPLFGDAGTATAVEYVEGASDMYFHTATDGSGAEAIIIPDGAYRNGISKESLKIEVDTDGLNRSKLNTKMDGMDVFAFAVSKAPKSVAALLEKLQIPQED
;
A
#
# COMPACT_ATOMS: atom_id res chain seq x y z
N ILE A 1 -15.15 12.88 -5.06
CA ILE A 1 -16.59 12.55 -5.25
C ILE A 1 -17.27 13.78 -5.86
N GLU A 2 -17.18 14.94 -5.22
CA GLU A 2 -17.81 16.18 -5.70
C GLU A 2 -17.31 16.61 -7.07
N GLU A 3 -16.01 16.61 -7.31
CA GLU A 3 -15.41 16.95 -8.62
C GLU A 3 -15.85 16.01 -9.75
N LEU A 4 -16.18 14.76 -9.45
CA LEU A 4 -16.65 13.78 -10.40
C LEU A 4 -18.17 13.78 -10.55
N HIS A 5 -18.89 14.59 -9.76
CA HIS A 5 -20.35 14.62 -9.70
C HIS A 5 -20.96 13.23 -9.43
N TRP A 6 -20.26 12.40 -8.62
CA TRP A 6 -20.76 11.08 -8.25
C TRP A 6 -21.71 11.17 -7.07
N ASP A 7 -22.84 10.45 -7.15
CA ASP A 7 -23.66 10.19 -5.97
C ASP A 7 -22.92 9.22 -5.05
N LYS A 8 -22.86 9.55 -3.75
CA LYS A 8 -22.23 8.71 -2.73
C LYS A 8 -22.89 7.35 -2.62
N ASN A 9 -24.17 7.24 -2.93
CA ASN A 9 -24.92 6.00 -2.92
C ASN A 9 -24.54 5.05 -4.07
N ASP A 10 -23.95 5.56 -5.16
CA ASP A 10 -23.47 4.75 -6.28
C ASP A 10 -22.11 4.09 -6.00
N ILE A 11 -21.39 4.54 -4.97
CA ILE A 11 -20.06 4.02 -4.62
C ILE A 11 -20.26 2.71 -3.85
N GLY A 12 -20.08 1.60 -4.56
CA GLY A 12 -20.29 0.27 -4.02
C GLY A 12 -19.04 -0.37 -3.40
N CYS A 13 -17.86 0.24 -3.57
CA CYS A 13 -16.62 -0.30 -3.00
C CYS A 13 -15.67 0.82 -2.55
N LEU A 14 -15.02 0.63 -1.39
CA LEU A 14 -13.93 1.45 -0.89
C LEU A 14 -12.79 0.54 -0.41
N ILE A 15 -11.64 0.66 -1.05
CA ILE A 15 -10.41 -0.02 -0.65
C ILE A 15 -9.47 1.01 -0.04
N PHE A 16 -8.95 0.72 1.15
CA PHE A 16 -7.92 1.50 1.80
C PHE A 16 -6.61 0.71 1.88
N VAL A 17 -5.53 1.29 1.37
CA VAL A 17 -4.20 0.69 1.38
C VAL A 17 -3.28 1.52 2.25
N SER A 18 -2.75 0.89 3.30
CA SER A 18 -1.85 1.56 4.25
C SER A 18 -1.07 0.55 5.07
N GLN A 19 0.15 0.93 5.48
CA GLN A 19 0.91 0.26 6.54
C GLN A 19 0.84 1.01 7.88
N THR A 20 0.11 2.15 7.89
CA THR A 20 -0.12 2.98 9.08
C THR A 20 -1.61 3.21 9.33
N PRO A 21 -2.39 2.12 9.56
CA PRO A 21 -3.83 2.24 9.80
C PRO A 21 -4.11 3.06 11.07
N ASP A 22 -5.30 3.65 11.17
CA ASP A 22 -5.71 4.42 12.36
C ASP A 22 -5.68 3.58 13.63
N TYR A 23 -6.12 2.32 13.53
CA TYR A 23 -6.22 1.36 14.63
C TYR A 23 -5.89 -0.04 14.15
N ILE A 24 -5.50 -0.93 15.08
CA ILE A 24 -5.47 -2.38 14.81
C ILE A 24 -6.90 -2.91 14.56
N LEU A 25 -7.87 -2.40 15.29
CA LEU A 25 -9.31 -2.65 15.18
C LEU A 25 -10.06 -1.34 15.51
N PRO A 26 -11.09 -0.96 14.77
CA PRO A 26 -11.60 -1.55 13.54
C PRO A 26 -10.74 -1.24 12.31
N ALA A 27 -11.07 -1.84 11.15
CA ALA A 27 -10.47 -1.49 9.86
C ALA A 27 -10.70 -0.01 9.53
N THR A 28 -9.68 0.67 9.00
CA THR A 28 -9.76 2.11 8.67
C THR A 28 -10.75 2.36 7.53
N SER A 29 -10.89 1.43 6.58
CA SER A 29 -11.89 1.54 5.50
C SER A 29 -13.32 1.65 6.01
N CYS A 30 -13.66 0.95 7.10
CA CYS A 30 -14.98 1.07 7.75
C CYS A 30 -15.22 2.47 8.31
N LEU A 31 -14.19 3.07 8.93
CA LEU A 31 -14.27 4.44 9.45
C LEU A 31 -14.40 5.46 8.31
N LEU A 32 -13.65 5.25 7.23
CA LEU A 32 -13.69 6.12 6.05
C LEU A 32 -15.05 6.03 5.34
N GLN A 33 -15.65 4.83 5.22
CA GLN A 33 -16.99 4.64 4.68
C GLN A 33 -18.01 5.53 5.41
N HIS A 34 -18.00 5.48 6.76
CA HIS A 34 -18.88 6.29 7.59
C HIS A 34 -18.61 7.80 7.44
N ARG A 35 -17.35 8.23 7.51
CA ARG A 35 -16.93 9.64 7.38
C ARG A 35 -17.30 10.24 6.04
N LEU A 36 -17.22 9.47 4.96
CA LEU A 36 -17.59 9.89 3.62
C LEU A 36 -19.11 9.87 3.39
N GLY A 37 -19.88 9.25 4.30
CA GLY A 37 -21.31 9.07 4.17
C GLY A 37 -21.70 8.15 3.03
N LEU A 38 -20.90 7.09 2.78
CA LEU A 38 -21.23 6.07 1.79
C LEU A 38 -22.28 5.12 2.34
N ASN A 39 -23.02 4.44 1.45
CA ASN A 39 -24.04 3.47 1.79
C ASN A 39 -23.46 2.35 2.69
N SER A 40 -24.29 1.81 3.59
CA SER A 40 -23.90 0.68 4.45
C SER A 40 -23.67 -0.63 3.67
N GLU A 41 -24.16 -0.73 2.45
CA GLU A 41 -23.90 -1.86 1.53
C GLU A 41 -22.58 -1.70 0.76
N CYS A 42 -21.85 -0.58 0.95
CA CYS A 42 -20.55 -0.38 0.35
C CYS A 42 -19.54 -1.41 0.88
N TYR A 43 -18.97 -2.19 -0.02
CA TYR A 43 -17.90 -3.13 0.32
C TYR A 43 -16.65 -2.37 0.76
N THR A 44 -16.11 -2.68 1.94
CA THR A 44 -14.91 -2.02 2.46
C THR A 44 -13.81 -3.03 2.75
N LEU A 45 -12.56 -2.68 2.43
CA LEU A 45 -11.40 -3.55 2.60
C LEU A 45 -10.14 -2.73 2.92
N ASP A 46 -9.38 -3.15 3.96
CA ASP A 46 -8.02 -2.66 4.19
C ASP A 46 -7.00 -3.63 3.58
N ILE A 47 -5.98 -3.08 2.93
CA ILE A 47 -4.84 -3.83 2.39
C ILE A 47 -3.58 -3.30 3.06
N SER A 48 -2.85 -4.19 3.77
CA SER A 48 -1.58 -3.85 4.41
C SER A 48 -0.41 -4.05 3.44
N LEU A 49 -0.18 -3.08 2.57
CA LEU A 49 0.95 -3.04 1.63
C LEU A 49 1.49 -1.61 1.54
N GLY A 50 2.80 -1.49 1.28
CA GLY A 50 3.48 -0.22 1.05
C GLY A 50 3.59 0.12 -0.44
N CYS A 51 4.82 0.15 -0.98
CA CYS A 51 5.17 0.68 -2.31
C CYS A 51 4.36 0.09 -3.48
N SER A 52 4.02 -1.20 -3.45
CA SER A 52 3.20 -1.88 -4.46
C SER A 52 1.69 -1.76 -4.18
N GLY A 53 1.30 -1.19 -3.05
CA GLY A 53 -0.06 -1.21 -2.54
C GLY A 53 -1.09 -0.61 -3.48
N TRP A 54 -0.75 0.49 -4.18
CA TRP A 54 -1.66 1.10 -5.15
C TRP A 54 -2.00 0.13 -6.30
N VAL A 55 -1.01 -0.57 -6.85
CA VAL A 55 -1.21 -1.54 -7.94
C VAL A 55 -2.06 -2.72 -7.46
N TYR A 56 -1.75 -3.27 -6.28
CA TYR A 56 -2.55 -4.35 -5.70
C TYR A 56 -3.98 -3.90 -5.39
N GLY A 57 -4.15 -2.73 -4.78
CA GLY A 57 -5.48 -2.16 -4.52
C GLY A 57 -6.29 -1.96 -5.78
N LEU A 58 -5.65 -1.44 -6.85
CA LEU A 58 -6.29 -1.24 -8.14
C LEU A 58 -6.70 -2.58 -8.79
N SER A 59 -5.86 -3.62 -8.69
CA SER A 59 -6.17 -4.95 -9.23
C SER A 59 -7.38 -5.58 -8.52
N VAL A 60 -7.46 -5.45 -7.20
CA VAL A 60 -8.61 -5.93 -6.41
C VAL A 60 -9.87 -5.14 -6.77
N LEU A 61 -9.77 -3.80 -6.81
CA LEU A 61 -10.91 -2.94 -7.15
C LEU A 61 -11.43 -3.23 -8.57
N SER A 62 -10.52 -3.32 -9.56
CA SER A 62 -10.87 -3.66 -10.94
C SER A 62 -11.60 -5.01 -11.02
N SER A 63 -11.13 -6.02 -10.30
CA SER A 63 -11.78 -7.33 -10.25
C SER A 63 -13.19 -7.29 -9.66
N LEU A 64 -13.39 -6.50 -8.58
CA LEU A 64 -14.71 -6.34 -7.95
C LEU A 64 -15.69 -5.62 -8.89
N LEU A 65 -15.23 -4.62 -9.62
CA LEU A 65 -16.05 -3.87 -10.59
C LEU A 65 -16.44 -4.71 -11.81
N SER A 66 -15.53 -5.59 -12.27
CA SER A 66 -15.74 -6.38 -13.49
C SER A 66 -16.71 -7.55 -13.32
N HIS A 67 -16.81 -8.11 -12.11
CA HIS A 67 -17.55 -9.36 -11.88
C HIS A 67 -18.81 -9.21 -11.00
N GLY A 68 -19.13 -7.99 -10.55
CA GLY A 68 -20.24 -7.78 -9.62
C GLY A 68 -21.23 -6.70 -10.05
N ASN A 69 -22.16 -6.42 -9.16
CA ASN A 69 -23.10 -5.32 -9.31
C ASN A 69 -22.50 -3.96 -8.93
N ILE A 70 -21.23 -3.96 -8.48
CA ILE A 70 -20.51 -2.75 -8.12
C ILE A 70 -20.03 -2.10 -9.42
N LYS A 71 -20.37 -0.82 -9.62
CA LYS A 71 -19.97 -0.08 -10.83
C LYS A 71 -19.01 1.08 -10.55
N LYS A 72 -18.98 1.58 -9.32
CA LYS A 72 -18.10 2.67 -8.91
C LYS A 72 -17.38 2.30 -7.63
N GLY A 73 -16.10 2.60 -7.57
CA GLY A 73 -15.29 2.34 -6.39
C GLY A 73 -14.21 3.38 -6.16
N LEU A 74 -13.77 3.46 -4.92
CA LEU A 74 -12.70 4.33 -4.46
C LEU A 74 -11.52 3.50 -3.96
N LEU A 75 -10.33 3.83 -4.43
CA LEU A 75 -9.07 3.35 -3.89
C LEU A 75 -8.38 4.51 -3.18
N LEU A 76 -8.27 4.41 -1.87
CA LEU A 76 -7.58 5.38 -1.02
C LEU A 76 -6.25 4.76 -0.58
N VAL A 77 -5.15 5.45 -0.81
CA VAL A 77 -3.81 4.95 -0.50
C VAL A 77 -3.03 6.03 0.23
N GLY A 78 -2.43 5.69 1.36
CA GLY A 78 -1.63 6.66 2.08
C GLY A 78 -1.00 6.11 3.34
N ASP A 79 0.12 6.73 3.72
CA ASP A 79 0.88 6.40 4.91
C ASP A 79 1.38 7.64 5.65
N ILE A 80 1.53 7.52 6.96
CA ILE A 80 2.19 8.49 7.85
C ILE A 80 3.56 7.92 8.22
N THR A 81 4.45 7.84 7.24
CA THR A 81 5.77 7.20 7.38
C THR A 81 6.69 7.95 8.32
N THR A 82 6.48 9.26 8.51
CA THR A 82 7.26 10.07 9.47
C THR A 82 7.11 9.59 10.92
N ARG A 83 6.04 8.86 11.25
CA ARG A 83 5.87 8.24 12.57
C ARG A 83 6.60 6.93 12.76
N LEU A 84 7.03 6.30 11.66
CA LEU A 84 7.73 5.04 11.66
C LEU A 84 9.26 5.20 11.67
N GLY A 85 9.76 6.36 11.29
CA GLY A 85 11.19 6.64 11.19
C GLY A 85 11.78 7.25 12.46
N CYS A 86 13.08 7.05 12.66
CA CYS A 86 13.89 7.81 13.60
C CYS A 86 14.49 9.03 12.89
N ARG A 87 14.42 10.21 13.51
CA ARG A 87 14.98 11.45 12.92
C ARG A 87 16.51 11.40 12.76
N GLU A 88 17.16 10.61 13.59
CA GLU A 88 18.62 10.42 13.55
C GLU A 88 19.07 9.38 12.52
N ASP A 89 18.10 8.64 11.92
CA ASP A 89 18.37 7.64 10.89
C ASP A 89 18.46 8.30 9.52
N THR A 90 19.69 8.53 9.07
CA THR A 90 19.96 9.15 7.77
C THR A 90 19.70 8.26 6.57
N SER A 91 19.49 6.96 6.77
CA SER A 91 19.11 6.01 5.71
C SER A 91 17.61 6.05 5.38
N TYR A 92 16.78 6.45 6.34
CA TYR A 92 15.33 6.44 6.21
C TYR A 92 14.72 7.85 6.15
N TRP A 93 15.07 8.69 7.16
CA TRP A 93 14.37 9.97 7.39
C TRP A 93 14.33 10.93 6.19
N PRO A 94 15.37 11.11 5.39
CA PRO A 94 15.36 12.03 4.25
C PRO A 94 14.59 11.48 3.03
N LEU A 95 14.22 10.19 3.01
CA LEU A 95 13.64 9.54 1.84
C LEU A 95 12.11 9.48 1.88
N PHE A 96 11.52 9.52 3.09
CA PHE A 96 10.09 9.27 3.28
C PHE A 96 9.36 10.49 3.79
N GLY A 97 8.13 10.68 3.31
CA GLY A 97 7.19 11.70 3.75
C GLY A 97 5.77 11.14 3.84
N ASP A 98 4.90 11.88 4.49
CA ASP A 98 3.49 11.53 4.63
C ASP A 98 2.73 11.93 3.38
N ALA A 99 1.90 11.05 2.87
CA ALA A 99 1.06 11.31 1.71
C ALA A 99 -0.22 10.47 1.73
N GLY A 100 -1.24 10.99 1.06
CA GLY A 100 -2.49 10.28 0.82
C GLY A 100 -3.03 10.62 -0.55
N THR A 101 -3.57 9.61 -1.24
CA THR A 101 -4.15 9.74 -2.57
C THR A 101 -5.51 9.08 -2.64
N ALA A 102 -6.35 9.54 -3.56
CA ALA A 102 -7.64 8.93 -3.88
C ALA A 102 -7.72 8.70 -5.39
N THR A 103 -8.07 7.47 -5.77
CA THR A 103 -8.31 7.06 -7.15
C THR A 103 -9.76 6.59 -7.28
N ALA A 104 -10.51 7.22 -8.15
CA ALA A 104 -11.87 6.81 -8.48
C ALA A 104 -11.84 5.91 -9.72
N VAL A 105 -12.56 4.79 -9.66
CA VAL A 105 -12.63 3.82 -10.75
C VAL A 105 -14.09 3.50 -11.03
N GLU A 106 -14.47 3.53 -12.30
CA GLU A 106 -15.82 3.22 -12.77
C GLU A 106 -15.77 2.11 -13.81
N TYR A 107 -16.71 1.17 -13.71
CA TYR A 107 -16.95 0.19 -14.76
C TYR A 107 -17.73 0.83 -15.92
N VAL A 108 -17.14 0.79 -17.10
CA VAL A 108 -17.79 1.27 -18.34
C VAL A 108 -17.84 0.10 -19.32
N GLU A 109 -19.02 -0.28 -19.76
CA GLU A 109 -19.19 -1.34 -20.75
C GLU A 109 -18.47 -1.01 -22.05
N GLY A 110 -17.67 -1.94 -22.56
CA GLY A 110 -16.86 -1.75 -23.75
C GLY A 110 -15.54 -1.00 -23.54
N ALA A 111 -15.22 -0.56 -22.33
CA ALA A 111 -13.87 -0.07 -21.99
C ALA A 111 -12.85 -1.20 -22.02
N SER A 112 -11.59 -0.84 -22.27
CA SER A 112 -10.49 -1.82 -22.26
C SER A 112 -10.27 -2.38 -20.86
N ASP A 113 -9.96 -3.68 -20.77
CA ASP A 113 -9.59 -4.33 -19.54
C ASP A 113 -8.30 -3.77 -18.95
N MET A 114 -8.19 -3.79 -17.62
CA MET A 114 -6.94 -3.55 -16.92
C MET A 114 -6.18 -4.85 -16.73
N TYR A 115 -4.91 -4.85 -17.07
CA TYR A 115 -4.06 -6.02 -16.92
C TYR A 115 -3.00 -5.78 -15.86
N PHE A 116 -2.75 -6.80 -15.05
CA PHE A 116 -1.82 -6.74 -13.92
C PHE A 116 -0.83 -7.90 -13.97
N HIS A 117 0.41 -7.61 -13.57
CA HIS A 117 1.39 -8.60 -13.21
C HIS A 117 1.82 -8.35 -11.76
N THR A 118 1.61 -9.35 -10.92
CA THR A 118 1.98 -9.30 -9.50
C THR A 118 2.90 -10.47 -9.18
N ALA A 119 3.90 -10.22 -8.34
CA ALA A 119 4.82 -11.24 -7.85
C ALA A 119 5.22 -10.91 -6.41
N THR A 120 5.62 -11.95 -5.66
CA THR A 120 6.04 -11.80 -4.27
C THR A 120 7.33 -12.57 -4.04
N ASP A 121 8.29 -11.94 -3.38
CA ASP A 121 9.53 -12.55 -2.93
C ASP A 121 9.69 -12.30 -1.43
N GLY A 122 9.30 -13.27 -0.62
CA GLY A 122 9.37 -13.19 0.83
C GLY A 122 10.77 -13.41 1.42
N SER A 123 11.76 -13.77 0.59
CA SER A 123 13.14 -14.00 1.06
C SER A 123 13.81 -12.73 1.55
N GLY A 124 13.39 -11.56 1.05
CA GLY A 124 13.88 -10.25 1.44
C GLY A 124 13.10 -9.58 2.58
N ALA A 125 12.40 -10.32 3.42
CA ALA A 125 11.51 -9.76 4.45
C ALA A 125 12.22 -8.82 5.45
N GLU A 126 13.52 -8.99 5.68
CA GLU A 126 14.31 -8.17 6.61
C GLU A 126 14.90 -6.91 5.96
N ALA A 127 14.81 -6.75 4.63
CA ALA A 127 15.35 -5.59 3.94
C ALA A 127 14.64 -4.28 4.33
N ILE A 128 13.33 -4.35 4.64
CA ILE A 128 12.57 -3.24 5.25
C ILE A 128 11.68 -3.85 6.32
N ILE A 129 11.94 -3.53 7.59
CA ILE A 129 11.21 -4.12 8.71
C ILE A 129 11.08 -3.15 9.88
N ILE A 130 9.99 -3.27 10.63
CA ILE A 130 9.84 -2.75 11.99
C ILE A 130 9.86 -3.98 12.90
N PRO A 131 10.93 -4.21 13.68
CA PRO A 131 11.13 -5.46 14.39
C PRO A 131 10.08 -5.77 15.46
N ASP A 132 9.65 -4.74 16.19
CA ASP A 132 8.73 -4.86 17.33
C ASP A 132 7.46 -4.01 17.13
N GLY A 133 6.49 -4.19 18.00
CA GLY A 133 5.25 -3.38 18.02
C GLY A 133 4.02 -4.09 17.43
N ALA A 134 4.21 -5.23 16.77
CA ALA A 134 3.13 -6.08 16.27
C ALA A 134 2.98 -7.36 17.14
N TYR A 135 2.23 -8.34 16.64
CA TYR A 135 1.88 -9.53 17.43
C TYR A 135 3.01 -10.55 17.62
N ARG A 136 3.98 -10.58 16.71
CA ARG A 136 5.15 -11.47 16.85
C ARG A 136 6.04 -11.01 18.00
N ASN A 137 6.35 -9.73 18.03
CA ASN A 137 7.15 -9.08 19.04
C ASN A 137 6.36 -7.87 19.55
N GLY A 138 5.72 -8.00 20.71
CA GLY A 138 4.97 -6.90 21.33
C GLY A 138 5.89 -5.77 21.80
N ILE A 139 5.29 -4.63 22.12
CA ILE A 139 6.02 -3.49 22.68
C ILE A 139 6.55 -3.84 24.06
N SER A 140 7.82 -3.59 24.31
CA SER A 140 8.50 -3.75 25.59
C SER A 140 9.27 -2.48 25.97
N LYS A 141 9.81 -2.42 27.18
CA LYS A 141 10.70 -1.33 27.58
C LYS A 141 11.97 -1.27 26.73
N GLU A 142 12.45 -2.45 26.29
CA GLU A 142 13.61 -2.56 25.43
C GLU A 142 13.31 -2.04 24.01
N SER A 143 12.08 -2.28 23.51
CA SER A 143 11.67 -1.80 22.18
C SER A 143 11.67 -0.26 22.05
N LEU A 144 11.56 0.46 23.18
CA LEU A 144 11.52 1.92 23.23
C LEU A 144 12.92 2.56 23.27
N LYS A 145 13.97 1.80 23.56
CA LYS A 145 15.32 2.33 23.65
C LYS A 145 15.86 2.69 22.28
N ILE A 146 16.40 3.90 22.16
CA ILE A 146 17.17 4.28 20.98
C ILE A 146 18.60 3.83 21.22
N GLU A 147 19.10 2.95 20.36
CA GLU A 147 20.43 2.38 20.43
C GLU A 147 21.08 2.41 19.05
N VAL A 148 22.40 2.32 19.01
CA VAL A 148 23.14 2.17 17.75
C VAL A 148 22.91 0.76 17.24
N ASP A 149 22.28 0.63 16.07
CA ASP A 149 22.04 -0.66 15.41
C ASP A 149 23.32 -1.18 14.70
N THR A 150 23.25 -2.37 14.17
CA THR A 150 24.36 -3.06 13.49
C THR A 150 24.96 -2.29 12.30
N ASP A 151 24.18 -1.39 11.70
CA ASP A 151 24.59 -0.51 10.60
C ASP A 151 25.16 0.85 11.08
N GLY A 152 25.28 1.04 12.40
CA GLY A 152 25.81 2.26 13.01
C GLY A 152 24.80 3.41 13.12
N LEU A 153 23.53 3.19 12.83
CA LEU A 153 22.48 4.20 12.90
C LEU A 153 21.66 4.09 14.19
N ASN A 154 21.22 5.24 14.71
CA ASN A 154 20.42 5.32 15.92
C ASN A 154 18.95 5.07 15.61
N ARG A 155 18.38 4.04 16.22
CA ARG A 155 16.93 3.76 16.15
C ARG A 155 16.46 2.89 17.30
N SER A 156 15.15 2.90 17.53
CA SER A 156 14.49 1.93 18.40
C SER A 156 13.97 0.76 17.57
N LYS A 157 13.61 -0.34 18.21
CA LYS A 157 12.99 -1.49 17.52
C LYS A 157 11.56 -1.21 17.04
N LEU A 158 10.97 -0.06 17.38
CA LEU A 158 9.70 0.43 16.86
C LEU A 158 9.86 1.30 15.62
N ASN A 159 11.10 1.58 15.20
CA ASN A 159 11.38 2.32 13.99
C ASN A 159 11.63 1.39 12.81
N THR A 160 11.36 1.89 11.62
CA THR A 160 11.70 1.19 10.38
C THR A 160 13.22 1.09 10.25
N LYS A 161 13.70 -0.13 10.04
CA LYS A 161 15.04 -0.44 9.60
C LYS A 161 14.99 -0.74 8.11
N MET A 162 15.90 -0.14 7.33
CA MET A 162 15.99 -0.35 5.89
C MET A 162 17.42 -0.65 5.47
N ASP A 163 17.64 -1.80 4.83
CA ASP A 163 18.84 -2.07 4.07
C ASP A 163 18.69 -1.51 2.65
N GLY A 164 19.27 -0.32 2.43
CA GLY A 164 19.13 0.38 1.17
C GLY A 164 19.77 -0.37 -0.02
N MET A 165 20.82 -1.17 0.21
CA MET A 165 21.48 -1.93 -0.85
C MET A 165 20.62 -3.12 -1.29
N ASP A 166 20.01 -3.84 -0.36
CA ASP A 166 19.11 -4.95 -0.66
C ASP A 166 17.85 -4.45 -1.39
N VAL A 167 17.28 -3.33 -0.92
CA VAL A 167 16.13 -2.69 -1.58
C VAL A 167 16.48 -2.25 -3.00
N PHE A 168 17.64 -1.64 -3.20
CA PHE A 168 18.11 -1.22 -4.51
C PHE A 168 18.33 -2.42 -5.44
N ALA A 169 19.04 -3.44 -4.97
CA ALA A 169 19.31 -4.66 -5.74
C ALA A 169 18.00 -5.37 -6.15
N PHE A 170 17.02 -5.42 -5.24
CA PHE A 170 15.69 -5.94 -5.54
C PHE A 170 15.02 -5.12 -6.65
N ALA A 171 14.96 -3.80 -6.50
CA ALA A 171 14.27 -2.92 -7.46
C ALA A 171 14.86 -3.05 -8.87
N VAL A 172 16.17 -2.96 -9.01
CA VAL A 172 16.87 -3.04 -10.30
C VAL A 172 16.73 -4.43 -10.95
N SER A 173 16.70 -5.50 -10.14
CA SER A 173 16.63 -6.86 -10.68
C SER A 173 15.20 -7.35 -10.98
N LYS A 174 14.20 -6.90 -10.22
CA LYS A 174 12.82 -7.43 -10.28
C LYS A 174 11.87 -6.55 -11.10
N ALA A 175 12.00 -5.22 -11.02
CA ALA A 175 11.06 -4.34 -11.73
C ALA A 175 11.11 -4.51 -13.25
N PRO A 176 12.26 -4.56 -13.92
CA PRO A 176 12.31 -4.80 -15.37
C PRO A 176 11.71 -6.15 -15.76
N LYS A 177 11.95 -7.19 -14.97
CA LYS A 177 11.39 -8.53 -15.22
C LYS A 177 9.87 -8.54 -15.09
N SER A 178 9.32 -7.79 -14.14
CA SER A 178 7.87 -7.66 -13.94
C SER A 178 7.22 -6.96 -15.14
N VAL A 179 7.83 -5.89 -15.66
CA VAL A 179 7.35 -5.19 -16.85
C VAL A 179 7.42 -6.12 -18.07
N ALA A 180 8.56 -6.77 -18.30
CA ALA A 180 8.73 -7.71 -19.43
C ALA A 180 7.69 -8.84 -19.40
N ALA A 181 7.44 -9.43 -18.23
CA ALA A 181 6.44 -10.49 -18.06
C ALA A 181 5.01 -10.01 -18.38
N LEU A 182 4.67 -8.76 -18.04
CA LEU A 182 3.37 -8.19 -18.40
C LEU A 182 3.25 -7.98 -19.90
N LEU A 183 4.26 -7.39 -20.53
CA LEU A 183 4.28 -7.15 -21.98
C LEU A 183 4.23 -8.45 -22.77
N GLU A 184 4.98 -9.47 -22.36
CA GLU A 184 4.96 -10.82 -22.97
C GLU A 184 3.56 -11.42 -22.88
N LYS A 185 2.93 -11.37 -21.71
CA LYS A 185 1.56 -11.87 -21.50
C LYS A 185 0.54 -11.18 -22.40
N LEU A 186 0.73 -9.90 -22.68
CA LEU A 186 -0.16 -9.09 -23.52
C LEU A 186 0.24 -9.11 -25.01
N GLN A 187 1.33 -9.80 -25.36
CA GLN A 187 1.89 -9.83 -26.72
C GLN A 187 2.22 -8.43 -27.26
N ILE A 188 2.60 -7.51 -26.38
CA ILE A 188 3.04 -6.16 -26.73
C ILE A 188 4.55 -6.20 -26.92
N PRO A 189 5.08 -5.77 -28.09
CA PRO A 189 6.52 -5.71 -28.29
C PRO A 189 7.15 -4.70 -27.33
N GLN A 190 8.29 -5.06 -26.75
CA GLN A 190 9.11 -4.13 -25.99
C GLN A 190 9.87 -3.28 -27.02
N GLU A 191 9.46 -2.03 -27.15
CA GLU A 191 10.23 -1.04 -27.92
C GLU A 191 11.32 -0.47 -27.00
N ASP A 192 12.53 -0.26 -27.54
CA ASP A 192 13.73 0.24 -26.83
C ASP A 192 13.57 1.72 -26.39
#